data_e5e13461b1dd4ae2ec3c5bef5d123361
#
_entry.id   e5e13461b1dd4ae2ec3c5bef5d123361
#
_cell.length_a   1.000
_cell.length_b   1.000
_cell.length_c   1.000
_cell.angle_alpha   90.00
_cell.angle_beta   90.00
_cell.angle_gamma   90.00
#
_symmetry.space_group_name_H-M   'P 1'
#
loop_
_entity.id
_entity.type
_entity.pdbx_description
1 polymer ?
#
loop_
_entity_poly.entity_id
_entity_poly.type
_entity_poly.pdbx_seq_one_letter_code
_entity_poly.pdbx_strand_id
1 'polypeptide(L)'
;MIAILGILVVMGCVALGYLVAGGKFGVLLQPAELLIIGGAAVGSLLIASTKTTLSLVFKNMGDIFSGKHYGREDYLEVLSLLSRLLIKIRREGLASIENDIEHPDSSGIFNSHRRVRQDWQAVRFICDTFRVYLVTGEPDEIEGIMHADIESMHSLSMLPVNNLSKVAEALPGLGIVAAVLGVVLTMQKITAPPDELGHSIGAALVGTFLGVLLCYGFVGPMATKLENRSQEREAFFGVIRATLSGMAHGATPMIALEFGRRSVPEIYRPTFEELERVIRS
;
A
#
# COMPACT_ATOMS: atom_id res chain seq x y z
N MET A 1 -8.40 1.42 10.83
CA MET A 1 -8.55 1.83 12.25
C MET A 1 -7.24 2.36 12.85
N ILE A 2 -6.10 1.65 12.78
CA ILE A 2 -4.81 2.07 13.38
C ILE A 2 -4.32 3.43 12.86
N ALA A 3 -4.47 3.74 11.55
CA ALA A 3 -4.04 5.03 11.01
C ALA A 3 -4.83 6.21 11.60
N ILE A 4 -6.14 6.06 11.78
CA ILE A 4 -6.99 7.10 12.38
C ILE A 4 -6.57 7.32 13.83
N LEU A 5 -6.33 6.24 14.57
CA LEU A 5 -5.81 6.31 15.94
C LEU A 5 -4.45 7.04 15.99
N GLY A 6 -3.54 6.71 15.07
CA GLY A 6 -2.24 7.39 14.96
C GLY A 6 -2.38 8.90 14.72
N ILE A 7 -3.26 9.29 13.80
CA ILE A 7 -3.57 10.71 13.53
C ILE A 7 -4.09 11.41 14.80
N LEU A 8 -5.02 10.77 15.52
CA LEU A 8 -5.57 11.33 16.76
C LEU A 8 -4.51 11.46 17.85
N VAL A 9 -3.60 10.49 17.97
CA VAL A 9 -2.48 10.56 18.93
C VAL A 9 -1.53 11.70 18.60
N VAL A 10 -1.12 11.84 17.32
CA VAL A 10 -0.23 12.94 16.90
C VAL A 10 -0.87 14.29 17.21
N MET A 11 -2.12 14.49 16.76
CA MET A 11 -2.83 15.75 16.99
C MET A 11 -3.05 16.01 18.50
N GLY A 12 -3.45 14.99 19.24
CA GLY A 12 -3.71 15.08 20.67
C GLY A 12 -2.45 15.42 21.45
N CYS A 13 -1.32 14.74 21.20
CA CYS A 13 -0.06 15.00 21.89
C CYS A 13 0.50 16.39 21.59
N VAL A 14 0.44 16.82 20.32
CA VAL A 14 0.89 18.17 19.93
C VAL A 14 0.00 19.25 20.57
N ALA A 15 -1.32 19.07 20.51
CA ALA A 15 -2.26 20.01 21.10
C ALA A 15 -2.14 20.10 22.63
N LEU A 16 -2.08 18.94 23.31
CA LEU A 16 -1.92 18.89 24.76
C LEU A 16 -0.57 19.46 25.22
N GLY A 17 0.51 19.09 24.52
CA GLY A 17 1.84 19.63 24.84
C GLY A 17 1.91 21.15 24.72
N TYR A 18 1.29 21.71 23.66
CA TYR A 18 1.21 23.15 23.48
C TYR A 18 0.38 23.86 24.57
N LEU A 19 -0.76 23.26 24.98
CA LEU A 19 -1.57 23.78 26.09
C LEU A 19 -0.84 23.75 27.42
N VAL A 20 -0.16 22.66 27.75
CA VAL A 20 0.61 22.53 29.01
C VAL A 20 1.74 23.55 29.05
N ALA A 21 2.31 23.89 27.89
CA ALA A 21 3.30 24.99 27.79
C ALA A 21 2.69 26.40 27.88
N GLY A 22 1.36 26.55 28.09
CA GLY A 22 0.67 27.84 28.17
C GLY A 22 0.36 28.47 26.82
N GLY A 23 0.43 27.71 25.72
CA GLY A 23 0.16 28.18 24.36
C GLY A 23 -1.31 28.49 24.12
N LYS A 24 -1.58 29.49 23.27
CA LYS A 24 -2.93 29.89 22.85
C LYS A 24 -3.21 29.34 21.44
N PHE A 25 -4.22 28.50 21.26
CA PHE A 25 -4.55 27.89 19.96
C PHE A 25 -4.79 28.89 18.82
N GLY A 26 -5.25 30.10 19.13
CA GLY A 26 -5.46 31.13 18.12
C GLY A 26 -4.20 31.49 17.33
N VAL A 27 -3.00 31.29 17.91
CA VAL A 27 -1.74 31.53 17.20
C VAL A 27 -1.41 30.41 16.24
N LEU A 28 -1.81 29.17 16.54
CA LEU A 28 -1.56 28.01 15.67
C LEU A 28 -2.51 27.94 14.46
N LEU A 29 -3.69 28.58 14.57
CA LEU A 29 -4.65 28.61 13.49
C LEU A 29 -4.33 29.74 12.51
N GLN A 30 -3.47 29.45 11.55
CA GLN A 30 -3.04 30.37 10.50
C GLN A 30 -3.53 29.90 9.12
N PRO A 31 -4.74 30.31 8.66
CA PRO A 31 -5.29 29.87 7.38
C PRO A 31 -4.42 30.23 6.17
N ALA A 32 -3.72 31.37 6.24
CA ALA A 32 -2.81 31.79 5.17
C ALA A 32 -1.63 30.82 5.00
N GLU A 33 -1.02 30.39 6.10
CA GLU A 33 0.09 29.44 6.10
C GLU A 33 -0.36 28.07 5.56
N LEU A 34 -1.54 27.61 5.98
CA LEU A 34 -2.13 26.38 5.46
C LEU A 34 -2.40 26.44 3.94
N LEU A 35 -2.87 27.60 3.45
CA LEU A 35 -3.10 27.81 2.03
C LEU A 35 -1.80 27.81 1.23
N ILE A 36 -0.76 28.48 1.74
CA ILE A 36 0.57 28.51 1.08
C ILE A 36 1.16 27.11 1.03
N ILE A 37 1.26 26.42 2.17
CA ILE A 37 1.90 25.10 2.26
C ILE A 37 1.08 24.06 1.49
N GLY A 38 -0.23 23.97 1.76
CA GLY A 38 -1.11 22.98 1.14
C GLY A 38 -1.31 23.24 -0.35
N GLY A 39 -1.51 24.48 -0.74
CA GLY A 39 -1.67 24.88 -2.15
C GLY A 39 -0.38 24.62 -2.97
N ALA A 40 0.79 24.98 -2.42
CA ALA A 40 2.06 24.71 -3.08
C ALA A 40 2.37 23.20 -3.15
N ALA A 41 2.04 22.43 -2.10
CA ALA A 41 2.18 20.97 -2.09
C ALA A 41 1.31 20.31 -3.16
N VAL A 42 0.03 20.70 -3.27
CA VAL A 42 -0.87 20.22 -4.33
C VAL A 42 -0.36 20.66 -5.70
N GLY A 43 0.08 21.92 -5.85
CA GLY A 43 0.65 22.43 -7.09
C GLY A 43 1.87 21.64 -7.55
N SER A 44 2.79 21.33 -6.64
CA SER A 44 3.99 20.53 -6.93
C SER A 44 3.63 19.10 -7.34
N LEU A 45 2.63 18.49 -6.68
CA LEU A 45 2.11 17.18 -7.05
C LEU A 45 1.52 17.19 -8.47
N LEU A 46 0.75 18.24 -8.83
CA LEU A 46 0.16 18.37 -10.16
C LEU A 46 1.24 18.52 -11.26
N ILE A 47 2.29 19.29 -10.98
CA ILE A 47 3.42 19.48 -11.91
C ILE A 47 4.20 18.17 -12.11
N ALA A 48 4.40 17.41 -11.04
CA ALA A 48 5.22 16.19 -11.07
C ALA A 48 4.47 14.94 -11.57
N SER A 49 3.13 14.99 -11.67
CA SER A 49 2.32 13.80 -11.89
C SER A 49 1.63 13.78 -13.26
N THR A 50 1.53 12.57 -13.84
CA THR A 50 0.62 12.33 -14.97
C THR A 50 -0.83 12.19 -14.48
N LYS A 51 -1.81 12.32 -15.40
CA LYS A 51 -3.24 12.09 -15.06
C LYS A 51 -3.48 10.72 -14.44
N THR A 52 -2.82 9.68 -14.97
CA THR A 52 -2.90 8.30 -14.46
C THR A 52 -2.36 8.21 -13.04
N THR A 53 -1.18 8.77 -12.77
CA THR A 53 -0.56 8.78 -11.45
C THR A 53 -1.43 9.51 -10.43
N LEU A 54 -1.99 10.66 -10.82
CA LEU A 54 -2.89 11.42 -9.93
C LEU A 54 -4.12 10.62 -9.53
N SER A 55 -4.75 9.96 -10.50
CA SER A 55 -5.89 9.07 -10.25
C SER A 55 -5.54 7.94 -9.28
N LEU A 56 -4.34 7.33 -9.45
CA LEU A 56 -3.84 6.30 -8.55
C LEU A 56 -3.58 6.83 -7.14
N VAL A 57 -3.00 8.04 -6.99
CA VAL A 57 -2.78 8.67 -5.68
C VAL A 57 -4.12 8.83 -4.95
N PHE A 58 -5.13 9.45 -5.59
CA PHE A 58 -6.43 9.65 -4.96
C PHE A 58 -7.16 8.34 -4.63
N LYS A 59 -7.10 7.35 -5.53
CA LYS A 59 -7.70 6.04 -5.29
C LYS A 59 -7.04 5.34 -4.09
N ASN A 60 -5.71 5.32 -4.03
CA ASN A 60 -4.98 4.66 -2.96
C ASN A 60 -5.03 5.41 -1.61
N MET A 61 -5.28 6.75 -1.61
CA MET A 61 -5.55 7.47 -0.35
C MET A 61 -6.76 6.92 0.39
N GLY A 62 -7.83 6.54 -0.32
CA GLY A 62 -8.98 5.85 0.28
C GLY A 62 -8.58 4.50 0.91
N ASP A 63 -7.68 3.80 0.27
CA ASP A 63 -7.19 2.50 0.75
C ASP A 63 -6.35 2.58 2.03
N ILE A 64 -5.72 3.73 2.34
CA ILE A 64 -5.00 3.94 3.61
C ILE A 64 -5.93 3.68 4.82
N PHE A 65 -7.20 4.03 4.69
CA PHE A 65 -8.19 3.89 5.76
C PHE A 65 -8.99 2.59 5.68
N SER A 66 -9.09 1.97 4.51
CA SER A 66 -9.84 0.73 4.26
C SER A 66 -9.01 -0.51 4.53
N GLY A 67 -8.79 -0.95 5.62
CA GLY A 67 -7.94 -2.01 6.15
C GLY A 67 -7.83 -3.39 5.47
N LYS A 68 -7.87 -3.53 4.13
CA LYS A 68 -7.63 -4.83 3.50
C LYS A 68 -6.13 -5.18 3.64
N HIS A 69 -5.84 -6.28 4.28
CA HIS A 69 -4.51 -6.77 4.64
C HIS A 69 -4.47 -8.28 4.39
N TYR A 70 -3.36 -8.80 3.86
CA TYR A 70 -3.18 -10.23 3.69
C TYR A 70 -2.71 -10.86 4.99
N GLY A 71 -3.64 -11.51 5.69
CA GLY A 71 -3.35 -12.25 6.91
C GLY A 71 -3.11 -13.73 6.66
N ARG A 72 -2.84 -14.46 7.75
CA ARG A 72 -2.60 -15.90 7.72
C ARG A 72 -3.71 -16.70 7.02
N GLU A 73 -4.97 -16.28 7.21
CA GLU A 73 -6.12 -16.96 6.59
C GLU A 73 -6.17 -16.77 5.08
N ASP A 74 -5.69 -15.63 4.56
CA ASP A 74 -5.64 -15.39 3.11
C ASP A 74 -4.57 -16.25 2.45
N TYR A 75 -3.42 -16.45 3.12
CA TYR A 75 -2.38 -17.38 2.67
C TYR A 75 -2.83 -18.84 2.73
N LEU A 76 -3.54 -19.25 3.79
CA LEU A 76 -4.08 -20.60 3.87
C LEU A 76 -5.13 -20.85 2.77
N GLU A 77 -5.99 -19.88 2.50
CA GLU A 77 -7.04 -20.02 1.50
C GLU A 77 -6.49 -20.09 0.08
N VAL A 78 -5.47 -19.28 -0.27
CA VAL A 78 -4.83 -19.38 -1.59
C VAL A 78 -4.07 -20.69 -1.77
N LEU A 79 -3.36 -21.16 -0.74
CA LEU A 79 -2.70 -22.47 -0.78
C LEU A 79 -3.72 -23.61 -0.89
N SER A 80 -4.88 -23.50 -0.24
CA SER A 80 -5.99 -24.47 -0.38
C SER A 80 -6.53 -24.49 -1.80
N LEU A 81 -6.80 -23.33 -2.39
CA LEU A 81 -7.28 -23.21 -3.76
C LEU A 81 -6.28 -23.84 -4.73
N LEU A 82 -5.00 -23.48 -4.61
CA LEU A 82 -3.92 -24.04 -5.44
C LEU A 82 -3.81 -25.57 -5.25
N SER A 83 -3.95 -26.05 -4.02
CA SER A 83 -3.96 -27.48 -3.71
C SER A 83 -5.00 -28.23 -4.52
N ARG A 84 -6.24 -27.72 -4.55
CA ARG A 84 -7.33 -28.36 -5.30
C ARG A 84 -7.08 -28.36 -6.82
N LEU A 85 -6.55 -27.26 -7.37
CA LEU A 85 -6.16 -27.20 -8.77
C LEU A 85 -5.04 -28.20 -9.09
N LEU A 86 -3.98 -28.23 -8.26
CA LEU A 86 -2.84 -29.12 -8.48
C LEU A 86 -3.20 -30.60 -8.34
N ILE A 87 -4.06 -30.97 -7.40
CA ILE A 87 -4.55 -32.33 -7.23
C ILE A 87 -5.40 -32.75 -8.43
N LYS A 88 -6.25 -31.87 -8.95
CA LYS A 88 -7.07 -32.12 -10.14
C LYS A 88 -6.17 -32.34 -11.36
N ILE A 89 -5.18 -31.46 -11.57
CA ILE A 89 -4.18 -31.62 -12.63
C ILE A 89 -3.45 -32.97 -12.53
N ARG A 90 -3.04 -33.34 -11.31
CA ARG A 90 -2.30 -34.60 -11.09
C ARG A 90 -3.12 -35.85 -11.37
N ARG A 91 -4.44 -35.81 -11.14
CA ARG A 91 -5.34 -36.94 -11.33
C ARG A 91 -5.88 -37.05 -12.75
N GLU A 92 -6.24 -35.93 -13.34
CA GLU A 92 -7.05 -35.87 -14.57
C GLU A 92 -6.29 -35.22 -15.74
N GLY A 93 -5.07 -34.76 -15.49
CA GLY A 93 -4.24 -34.04 -16.48
C GLY A 93 -4.50 -32.54 -16.50
N LEU A 94 -3.59 -31.79 -17.15
CA LEU A 94 -3.59 -30.34 -17.17
C LEU A 94 -4.87 -29.75 -17.81
N ALA A 95 -5.39 -30.37 -18.88
CA ALA A 95 -6.61 -29.90 -19.54
C ALA A 95 -7.88 -29.96 -18.65
N SER A 96 -7.84 -30.70 -17.55
CA SER A 96 -9.01 -30.82 -16.64
C SER A 96 -9.42 -29.52 -15.98
N ILE A 97 -8.48 -28.58 -15.81
CA ILE A 97 -8.75 -27.28 -15.16
C ILE A 97 -9.17 -26.18 -16.15
N GLU A 98 -9.18 -26.46 -17.46
CA GLU A 98 -9.47 -25.46 -18.50
C GLU A 98 -10.80 -24.73 -18.22
N ASN A 99 -11.86 -25.47 -17.93
CA ASN A 99 -13.16 -24.89 -17.60
C ASN A 99 -13.14 -24.05 -16.30
N ASP A 100 -12.33 -24.44 -15.30
CA ASP A 100 -12.20 -23.69 -14.04
C ASP A 100 -11.50 -22.35 -14.25
N ILE A 101 -10.47 -22.30 -15.11
CA ILE A 101 -9.70 -21.07 -15.37
C ILE A 101 -10.38 -20.15 -16.39
N GLU A 102 -11.16 -20.70 -17.34
CA GLU A 102 -11.92 -19.88 -18.28
C GLU A 102 -13.18 -19.27 -17.64
N HIS A 103 -13.79 -19.98 -16.71
CA HIS A 103 -15.01 -19.57 -16.04
C HIS A 103 -14.86 -19.61 -14.50
N PRO A 104 -13.94 -18.83 -13.88
CA PRO A 104 -13.68 -18.90 -12.45
C PRO A 104 -14.91 -18.55 -11.59
N ASP A 105 -15.81 -17.71 -12.09
CA ASP A 105 -17.05 -17.34 -11.39
C ASP A 105 -18.04 -18.51 -11.25
N SER A 106 -18.00 -19.48 -12.17
CA SER A 106 -18.84 -20.69 -12.14
C SER A 106 -18.11 -21.92 -11.59
N SER A 107 -16.79 -21.84 -11.38
CA SER A 107 -15.97 -22.91 -10.86
C SER A 107 -16.28 -23.23 -9.38
N GLY A 108 -16.52 -24.50 -9.07
CA GLY A 108 -16.68 -24.96 -7.70
C GLY A 108 -15.43 -24.77 -6.85
N ILE A 109 -14.23 -24.81 -7.47
CA ILE A 109 -12.95 -24.61 -6.79
C ILE A 109 -12.81 -23.15 -6.36
N PHE A 110 -13.00 -22.19 -7.27
CA PHE A 110 -12.91 -20.76 -6.91
C PHE A 110 -14.05 -20.33 -5.99
N ASN A 111 -15.25 -20.85 -6.16
CA ASN A 111 -16.42 -20.50 -5.34
C ASN A 111 -16.30 -20.95 -3.88
N SER A 112 -15.56 -22.04 -3.62
CA SER A 112 -15.30 -22.51 -2.25
C SER A 112 -14.24 -21.65 -1.52
N HIS A 113 -13.52 -20.75 -2.22
CA HIS A 113 -12.44 -19.93 -1.68
C HIS A 113 -12.79 -18.42 -1.79
N ARG A 114 -13.67 -17.98 -0.90
CA ARG A 114 -14.29 -16.64 -0.96
C ARG A 114 -13.29 -15.48 -0.91
N ARG A 115 -12.24 -15.56 -0.08
CA ARG A 115 -11.26 -14.49 0.09
C ARG A 115 -10.42 -14.30 -1.17
N VAL A 116 -9.97 -15.41 -1.77
CA VAL A 116 -9.23 -15.37 -3.05
C VAL A 116 -10.14 -14.88 -4.17
N ARG A 117 -11.39 -15.37 -4.23
CA ARG A 117 -12.38 -14.93 -5.23
C ARG A 117 -12.66 -13.42 -5.17
N GLN A 118 -12.66 -12.82 -3.98
CA GLN A 118 -12.83 -11.37 -3.81
C GLN A 118 -11.61 -10.56 -4.30
N ASP A 119 -10.47 -11.20 -4.47
CA ASP A 119 -9.28 -10.61 -5.06
C ASP A 119 -9.19 -10.99 -6.54
N TRP A 120 -9.90 -10.23 -7.38
CA TRP A 120 -9.96 -10.46 -8.82
C TRP A 120 -8.58 -10.50 -9.49
N GLN A 121 -7.58 -9.81 -8.90
CA GLN A 121 -6.23 -9.79 -9.45
C GLN A 121 -5.50 -11.11 -9.15
N ALA A 122 -5.70 -11.68 -7.96
CA ALA A 122 -5.16 -13.00 -7.64
C ALA A 122 -5.81 -14.09 -8.52
N VAL A 123 -7.14 -14.05 -8.69
CA VAL A 123 -7.85 -14.96 -9.60
C VAL A 123 -7.31 -14.85 -11.02
N ARG A 124 -7.21 -13.61 -11.53
CA ARG A 124 -6.69 -13.37 -12.88
C ARG A 124 -5.26 -13.87 -13.05
N PHE A 125 -4.38 -13.55 -12.08
CA PHE A 125 -2.98 -14.00 -12.12
C PHE A 125 -2.88 -15.54 -12.20
N ILE A 126 -3.66 -16.26 -11.38
CA ILE A 126 -3.70 -17.73 -11.40
C ILE A 126 -4.21 -18.23 -12.74
N CYS A 127 -5.36 -17.72 -13.21
CA CYS A 127 -5.98 -18.16 -14.46
C CYS A 127 -5.09 -17.88 -15.68
N ASP A 128 -4.53 -16.66 -15.79
CA ASP A 128 -3.68 -16.29 -16.91
C ASP A 128 -2.38 -17.11 -16.93
N THR A 129 -1.79 -17.40 -15.77
CA THR A 129 -0.64 -18.31 -15.67
C THR A 129 -0.96 -19.70 -16.19
N PHE A 130 -2.09 -20.29 -15.78
CA PHE A 130 -2.48 -21.60 -16.26
C PHE A 130 -2.85 -21.61 -17.74
N ARG A 131 -3.46 -20.54 -18.29
CA ARG A 131 -3.72 -20.40 -19.72
C ARG A 131 -2.43 -20.48 -20.53
N VAL A 132 -1.43 -19.74 -20.12
CA VAL A 132 -0.12 -19.79 -20.79
C VAL A 132 0.48 -21.18 -20.68
N TYR A 133 0.42 -21.80 -19.50
CA TYR A 133 0.96 -23.15 -19.30
C TYR A 133 0.26 -24.21 -20.14
N LEU A 134 -1.03 -24.11 -20.34
CA LEU A 134 -1.79 -25.01 -21.24
C LEU A 134 -1.30 -24.94 -22.69
N VAL A 135 -0.83 -23.76 -23.12
CA VAL A 135 -0.37 -23.53 -24.50
C VAL A 135 1.10 -23.89 -24.67
N THR A 136 1.97 -23.47 -23.76
CA THR A 136 3.43 -23.60 -23.92
C THR A 136 3.98 -24.90 -23.31
N GLY A 137 3.49 -25.28 -22.14
CA GLY A 137 4.02 -26.41 -21.36
C GLY A 137 5.44 -26.21 -20.83
N GLU A 138 6.04 -25.02 -21.04
CA GLU A 138 7.44 -24.73 -20.72
C GLU A 138 7.56 -24.01 -19.35
N PRO A 139 8.20 -24.64 -18.35
CA PRO A 139 8.29 -24.10 -16.98
C PRO A 139 8.99 -22.73 -16.88
N ASP A 140 10.10 -22.56 -17.60
CA ASP A 140 10.91 -21.34 -17.55
C ASP A 140 10.19 -20.13 -18.13
N GLU A 141 9.38 -20.33 -19.20
CA GLU A 141 8.58 -19.26 -19.79
C GLU A 141 7.52 -18.75 -18.82
N ILE A 142 6.86 -19.66 -18.10
CA ILE A 142 5.84 -19.29 -17.11
C ILE A 142 6.46 -18.56 -15.94
N GLU A 143 7.60 -19.00 -15.47
CA GLU A 143 8.29 -18.33 -14.36
C GLU A 143 8.68 -16.91 -14.77
N GLY A 144 9.19 -16.72 -15.98
CA GLY A 144 9.51 -15.41 -16.54
C GLY A 144 8.28 -14.50 -16.64
N ILE A 145 7.14 -15.03 -17.13
CA ILE A 145 5.89 -14.26 -17.25
C ILE A 145 5.33 -13.89 -15.89
N MET A 146 5.27 -14.80 -14.93
CA MET A 146 4.83 -14.50 -13.57
C MET A 146 5.71 -13.45 -12.89
N HIS A 147 7.04 -13.52 -13.13
CA HIS A 147 7.97 -12.52 -12.59
C HIS A 147 7.71 -11.14 -13.18
N ALA A 148 7.58 -11.04 -14.50
CA ALA A 148 7.29 -9.77 -15.18
C ALA A 148 5.94 -9.17 -14.75
N ASP A 149 4.92 -10.00 -14.54
CA ASP A 149 3.60 -9.52 -14.07
C ASP A 149 3.67 -8.97 -12.64
N ILE A 150 4.35 -9.68 -11.72
CA ILE A 150 4.56 -9.20 -10.34
C ILE A 150 5.37 -7.90 -10.33
N GLU A 151 6.45 -7.80 -11.11
CA GLU A 151 7.27 -6.61 -11.22
C GLU A 151 6.47 -5.42 -11.76
N SER A 152 5.65 -5.65 -12.79
CA SER A 152 4.74 -4.65 -13.36
C SER A 152 3.72 -4.16 -12.31
N MET A 153 3.10 -5.07 -11.57
CA MET A 153 2.16 -4.73 -10.49
C MET A 153 2.85 -3.95 -9.36
N HIS A 154 4.06 -4.35 -8.97
CA HIS A 154 4.86 -3.66 -7.96
C HIS A 154 5.19 -2.23 -8.42
N SER A 155 5.74 -2.08 -9.62
CA SER A 155 6.08 -0.77 -10.20
C SER A 155 4.90 0.18 -10.24
N LEU A 156 3.72 -0.32 -10.64
CA LEU A 156 2.49 0.47 -10.67
C LEU A 156 2.02 0.87 -9.27
N SER A 157 2.13 -0.02 -8.29
CA SER A 157 1.74 0.25 -6.90
C SER A 157 2.68 1.21 -6.18
N MET A 158 3.94 1.31 -6.62
CA MET A 158 4.92 2.26 -6.08
C MET A 158 4.75 3.69 -6.61
N LEU A 159 4.04 3.91 -7.73
CA LEU A 159 3.81 5.26 -8.25
C LEU A 159 3.15 6.21 -7.22
N PRO A 160 2.03 5.86 -6.57
CA PRO A 160 1.43 6.71 -5.55
C PRO A 160 2.32 6.87 -4.31
N VAL A 161 3.07 5.83 -3.91
CA VAL A 161 4.02 5.88 -2.79
C VAL A 161 5.09 6.93 -3.06
N ASN A 162 5.78 6.84 -4.20
CA ASN A 162 6.86 7.74 -4.57
C ASN A 162 6.39 9.20 -4.68
N ASN A 163 5.19 9.43 -5.22
CA ASN A 163 4.65 10.79 -5.32
C ASN A 163 4.28 11.36 -3.95
N LEU A 164 3.67 10.55 -3.09
CA LEU A 164 3.31 10.99 -1.73
C LEU A 164 4.56 11.25 -0.87
N SER A 165 5.61 10.44 -1.03
CA SER A 165 6.91 10.65 -0.38
C SER A 165 7.55 11.97 -0.82
N LYS A 166 7.55 12.27 -2.13
CA LYS A 166 8.07 13.55 -2.64
C LYS A 166 7.28 14.75 -2.10
N VAL A 167 5.96 14.63 -1.98
CA VAL A 167 5.14 15.66 -1.35
C VAL A 167 5.52 15.82 0.12
N ALA A 168 5.68 14.71 0.86
CA ALA A 168 6.09 14.75 2.27
C ALA A 168 7.44 15.46 2.43
N GLU A 169 8.43 15.13 1.62
CA GLU A 169 9.77 15.73 1.62
C GLU A 169 9.75 17.23 1.29
N ALA A 170 8.82 17.67 0.45
CA ALA A 170 8.69 19.09 0.10
C ALA A 170 8.04 19.94 1.21
N LEU A 171 7.19 19.35 2.05
CA LEU A 171 6.41 20.08 3.07
C LEU A 171 7.25 20.92 4.05
N PRO A 172 8.39 20.44 4.61
CA PRO A 172 9.23 21.27 5.47
C PRO A 172 9.79 22.49 4.73
N GLY A 173 10.24 22.31 3.49
CA GLY A 173 10.72 23.42 2.64
C GLY A 173 9.62 24.44 2.35
N LEU A 174 8.40 23.97 2.04
CA LEU A 174 7.24 24.85 1.85
C LEU A 174 6.84 25.57 3.14
N GLY A 175 7.02 24.92 4.30
CA GLY A 175 6.85 25.55 5.60
C GLY A 175 7.84 26.69 5.85
N ILE A 176 9.10 26.53 5.41
CA ILE A 176 10.10 27.60 5.47
C ILE A 176 9.70 28.77 4.54
N VAL A 177 9.22 28.46 3.33
CA VAL A 177 8.74 29.50 2.40
C VAL A 177 7.60 30.29 3.03
N ALA A 178 6.62 29.63 3.63
CA ALA A 178 5.52 30.28 4.32
C ALA A 178 6.02 31.16 5.48
N ALA A 179 6.93 30.66 6.32
CA ALA A 179 7.52 31.41 7.42
C ALA A 179 8.29 32.67 6.93
N VAL A 180 9.07 32.55 5.85
CA VAL A 180 9.80 33.71 5.26
C VAL A 180 8.82 34.76 4.77
N LEU A 181 7.74 34.36 4.08
CA LEU A 181 6.69 35.28 3.64
C LEU A 181 6.04 35.99 4.84
N GLY A 182 5.76 35.25 5.93
CA GLY A 182 5.25 35.82 7.18
C GLY A 182 6.18 36.85 7.80
N VAL A 183 7.50 36.58 7.81
CA VAL A 183 8.52 37.55 8.28
C VAL A 183 8.56 38.78 7.37
N VAL A 184 8.50 38.63 6.06
CA VAL A 184 8.46 39.76 5.11
C VAL A 184 7.25 40.66 5.39
N LEU A 185 6.09 40.07 5.63
CA LEU A 185 4.88 40.82 6.00
C LEU A 185 5.02 41.53 7.36
N THR A 186 5.68 40.89 8.33
CA THR A 186 5.96 41.46 9.64
C THR A 186 6.89 42.66 9.54
N MET A 187 7.91 42.64 8.68
CA MET A 187 8.83 43.75 8.46
C MET A 187 8.12 45.00 7.92
N GLN A 188 7.01 44.87 7.22
CA GLN A 188 6.19 46.03 6.80
C GLN A 188 5.52 46.74 7.95
N LYS A 189 5.43 46.08 9.12
CA LYS A 189 4.84 46.60 10.36
C LYS A 189 5.89 46.94 11.42
N ILE A 190 7.13 47.21 11.02
CA ILE A 190 8.26 47.43 11.99
C ILE A 190 8.04 48.58 12.98
N THR A 191 7.15 49.51 12.64
CA THR A 191 6.78 50.63 13.51
C THR A 191 5.59 50.34 14.43
N ALA A 192 5.01 49.12 14.35
CA ALA A 192 3.90 48.70 15.18
C ALA A 192 4.36 48.48 16.66
N PRO A 193 3.43 48.45 17.62
CA PRO A 193 3.77 48.12 19.02
C PRO A 193 4.44 46.74 19.13
N PRO A 194 5.36 46.57 20.13
CA PRO A 194 6.09 45.32 20.33
C PRO A 194 5.20 44.07 20.44
N ASP A 195 4.03 44.18 21.04
CA ASP A 195 3.07 43.09 21.22
C ASP A 195 2.51 42.62 19.87
N GLU A 196 2.24 43.54 18.94
CA GLU A 196 1.76 43.21 17.58
C GLU A 196 2.86 42.56 16.73
N LEU A 197 4.10 43.05 16.87
CA LEU A 197 5.27 42.46 16.24
C LEU A 197 5.53 41.05 16.75
N GLY A 198 5.48 40.85 18.08
CA GLY A 198 5.64 39.54 18.70
C GLY A 198 4.60 38.53 18.22
N HIS A 199 3.32 38.96 18.11
CA HIS A 199 2.26 38.11 17.54
C HIS A 199 2.51 37.76 16.06
N SER A 200 2.93 38.71 15.25
CA SER A 200 3.20 38.51 13.82
C SER A 200 4.42 37.58 13.60
N ILE A 201 5.48 37.70 14.38
CA ILE A 201 6.64 36.80 14.37
C ILE A 201 6.21 35.37 14.78
N GLY A 202 5.43 35.28 15.86
CA GLY A 202 4.90 33.99 16.32
C GLY A 202 4.06 33.29 15.24
N ALA A 203 3.19 34.04 14.54
CA ALA A 203 2.38 33.53 13.44
C ALA A 203 3.26 33.03 12.29
N ALA A 204 4.28 33.78 11.88
CA ALA A 204 5.21 33.39 10.81
C ALA A 204 5.93 32.05 11.11
N LEU A 205 6.33 31.82 12.38
CA LEU A 205 6.98 30.57 12.77
C LEU A 205 6.07 29.34 12.69
N VAL A 206 4.74 29.56 12.74
CA VAL A 206 3.75 28.46 12.61
C VAL A 206 3.85 27.80 11.24
N GLY A 207 4.23 28.50 10.17
CA GLY A 207 4.44 27.93 8.84
C GLY A 207 5.46 26.79 8.85
N THR A 208 6.64 27.04 9.47
CA THR A 208 7.67 25.99 9.60
C THR A 208 7.16 24.82 10.44
N PHE A 209 6.52 25.09 11.57
CA PHE A 209 5.94 24.05 12.43
C PHE A 209 4.92 23.19 11.65
N LEU A 210 3.99 23.80 10.93
CA LEU A 210 2.97 23.09 10.14
C LEU A 210 3.61 22.25 9.03
N GLY A 211 4.60 22.78 8.31
CA GLY A 211 5.30 22.05 7.26
C GLY A 211 5.96 20.77 7.78
N VAL A 212 6.67 20.88 8.92
CA VAL A 212 7.32 19.74 9.58
C VAL A 212 6.29 18.77 10.15
N LEU A 213 5.24 19.25 10.80
CA LEU A 213 4.17 18.41 11.34
C LEU A 213 3.44 17.63 10.24
N LEU A 214 3.08 18.29 9.14
CA LEU A 214 2.43 17.64 8.00
C LEU A 214 3.32 16.57 7.37
N CYS A 215 4.63 16.83 7.24
CA CYS A 215 5.58 15.86 6.72
C CYS A 215 5.66 14.61 7.60
N TYR A 216 6.12 14.77 8.83
CA TYR A 216 6.47 13.63 9.69
C TYR A 216 5.28 13.06 10.47
N GLY A 217 4.26 13.87 10.74
CA GLY A 217 3.08 13.45 11.47
C GLY A 217 2.01 12.79 10.60
N PHE A 218 1.95 13.11 9.30
CA PHE A 218 0.83 12.69 8.45
C PHE A 218 1.28 12.11 7.11
N VAL A 219 1.83 12.93 6.21
CA VAL A 219 2.02 12.54 4.81
C VAL A 219 3.10 11.45 4.67
N GLY A 220 4.21 11.57 5.39
CA GLY A 220 5.26 10.55 5.42
C GLY A 220 4.75 9.18 5.91
N PRO A 221 4.14 9.09 7.11
CA PRO A 221 3.54 7.85 7.57
C PRO A 221 2.47 7.26 6.64
N MET A 222 1.72 8.10 5.92
CA MET A 222 0.77 7.64 4.91
C MET A 222 1.48 6.99 3.72
N ALA A 223 2.58 7.59 3.23
CA ALA A 223 3.40 7.03 2.17
C ALA A 223 4.00 5.68 2.59
N THR A 224 4.59 5.58 3.78
CA THR A 224 5.12 4.33 4.34
C THR A 224 4.04 3.26 4.46
N LYS A 225 2.82 3.62 4.85
CA LYS A 225 1.72 2.66 4.92
C LYS A 225 1.31 2.12 3.55
N LEU A 226 1.31 2.94 2.50
CA LEU A 226 1.07 2.47 1.13
C LEU A 226 2.19 1.56 0.65
N GLU A 227 3.45 1.88 0.97
CA GLU A 227 4.61 1.05 0.67
C GLU A 227 4.51 -0.34 1.29
N ASN A 228 4.24 -0.41 2.60
CA ASN A 228 4.03 -1.68 3.30
C ASN A 228 2.93 -2.53 2.64
N ARG A 229 1.85 -1.91 2.17
CA ARG A 229 0.78 -2.61 1.45
C ARG A 229 1.23 -3.15 0.09
N SER A 230 2.07 -2.39 -0.62
CA SER A 230 2.66 -2.86 -1.87
C SER A 230 3.52 -4.11 -1.63
N GLN A 231 4.34 -4.09 -0.59
CA GLN A 231 5.19 -5.22 -0.20
C GLN A 231 4.38 -6.45 0.26
N GLU A 232 3.33 -6.25 1.06
CA GLU A 232 2.42 -7.33 1.47
C GLU A 232 1.77 -8.00 0.27
N ARG A 233 1.36 -7.20 -0.71
CA ARG A 233 0.77 -7.70 -1.94
C ARG A 233 1.77 -8.48 -2.79
N GLU A 234 2.96 -7.94 -2.98
CA GLU A 234 4.05 -8.63 -3.67
C GLU A 234 4.36 -9.98 -3.03
N ALA A 235 4.45 -10.02 -1.69
CA ALA A 235 4.65 -11.27 -0.95
C ALA A 235 3.52 -12.27 -1.21
N PHE A 236 2.26 -11.83 -1.25
CA PHE A 236 1.12 -12.69 -1.53
C PHE A 236 1.19 -13.32 -2.92
N PHE A 237 1.46 -12.51 -3.96
CA PHE A 237 1.65 -13.02 -5.33
C PHE A 237 2.91 -13.88 -5.45
N GLY A 238 3.96 -13.59 -4.69
CA GLY A 238 5.16 -14.40 -4.58
C GLY A 238 4.88 -15.83 -4.10
N VAL A 239 3.92 -16.01 -3.19
CA VAL A 239 3.47 -17.33 -2.72
C VAL A 239 2.79 -18.11 -3.85
N ILE A 240 1.92 -17.44 -4.62
CA ILE A 240 1.25 -18.06 -5.78
C ILE A 240 2.31 -18.48 -6.81
N ARG A 241 3.23 -17.56 -7.15
CA ARG A 241 4.33 -17.84 -8.08
C ARG A 241 5.18 -19.02 -7.64
N ALA A 242 5.62 -19.06 -6.38
CA ALA A 242 6.46 -20.14 -5.87
C ALA A 242 5.76 -21.52 -5.97
N THR A 243 4.44 -21.56 -5.72
CA THR A 243 3.65 -22.78 -5.84
C THR A 243 3.52 -23.22 -7.31
N LEU A 244 3.16 -22.29 -8.20
CA LEU A 244 2.95 -22.59 -9.62
C LEU A 244 4.27 -22.93 -10.33
N SER A 245 5.37 -22.23 -10.02
CA SER A 245 6.70 -22.57 -10.52
C SER A 245 7.13 -23.98 -10.09
N GLY A 246 6.94 -24.32 -8.81
CA GLY A 246 7.21 -25.67 -8.33
C GLY A 246 6.41 -26.74 -9.08
N MET A 247 5.13 -26.49 -9.34
CA MET A 247 4.28 -27.40 -10.13
C MET A 247 4.77 -27.52 -11.58
N ALA A 248 5.07 -26.39 -12.24
CA ALA A 248 5.52 -26.37 -13.63
C ALA A 248 6.82 -27.17 -13.81
N HIS A 249 7.74 -27.11 -12.85
CA HIS A 249 8.97 -27.93 -12.83
C HIS A 249 8.74 -29.38 -12.42
N GLY A 250 7.51 -29.85 -12.36
CA GLY A 250 7.18 -31.26 -12.15
C GLY A 250 7.14 -31.69 -10.67
N ALA A 251 7.20 -30.76 -9.72
CA ALA A 251 7.06 -31.11 -8.30
C ALA A 251 5.68 -31.73 -8.03
N THR A 252 5.63 -32.67 -7.09
CA THR A 252 4.35 -33.18 -6.61
C THR A 252 3.53 -32.07 -5.98
N PRO A 253 2.18 -32.15 -5.97
CA PRO A 253 1.33 -31.10 -5.38
C PRO A 253 1.77 -30.69 -3.97
N MET A 254 2.14 -31.66 -3.13
CA MET A 254 2.60 -31.39 -1.77
C MET A 254 3.91 -30.60 -1.74
N ILE A 255 4.86 -30.91 -2.60
CA ILE A 255 6.15 -30.19 -2.69
C ILE A 255 5.93 -28.79 -3.26
N ALA A 256 5.12 -28.66 -4.31
CA ALA A 256 4.78 -27.35 -4.88
C ALA A 256 4.13 -26.42 -3.83
N LEU A 257 3.19 -26.94 -3.03
CA LEU A 257 2.57 -26.20 -1.95
C LEU A 257 3.54 -25.85 -0.80
N GLU A 258 4.53 -26.71 -0.57
CA GLU A 258 5.58 -26.43 0.44
C GLU A 258 6.50 -25.28 -0.03
N PHE A 259 6.80 -25.15 -1.34
CA PHE A 259 7.46 -23.95 -1.88
C PHE A 259 6.64 -22.70 -1.59
N GLY A 260 5.33 -22.73 -1.87
CA GLY A 260 4.43 -21.62 -1.56
C GLY A 260 4.40 -21.32 -0.05
N ARG A 261 4.21 -22.33 0.80
CA ARG A 261 4.17 -22.12 2.25
C ARG A 261 5.44 -21.49 2.79
N ARG A 262 6.60 -21.90 2.30
CA ARG A 262 7.90 -21.34 2.73
C ARG A 262 8.12 -19.92 2.22
N SER A 263 7.48 -19.51 1.14
CA SER A 263 7.49 -18.15 0.62
C SER A 263 6.57 -17.21 1.41
N VAL A 264 5.67 -17.72 2.26
CA VAL A 264 4.85 -16.90 3.16
C VAL A 264 5.73 -16.20 4.18
N PRO A 265 5.57 -14.87 4.40
CA PRO A 265 6.27 -14.16 5.47
C PRO A 265 6.12 -14.88 6.81
N GLU A 266 7.20 -14.99 7.58
CA GLU A 266 7.27 -15.84 8.77
C GLU A 266 6.15 -15.60 9.76
N ILE A 267 5.80 -14.33 9.97
CA ILE A 267 4.72 -13.89 10.88
C ILE A 267 3.33 -14.47 10.52
N TYR A 268 3.10 -14.78 9.25
CA TYR A 268 1.82 -15.31 8.74
C TYR A 268 1.92 -16.74 8.25
N ARG A 269 3.13 -17.34 8.29
CA ARG A 269 3.40 -18.66 7.74
C ARG A 269 2.60 -19.73 8.46
N PRO A 270 1.73 -20.49 7.75
CA PRO A 270 1.06 -21.64 8.32
C PRO A 270 2.06 -22.72 8.71
N THR A 271 1.74 -23.52 9.72
CA THR A 271 2.50 -24.74 10.03
C THR A 271 2.32 -25.78 8.94
N PHE A 272 3.22 -26.76 8.89
CA PHE A 272 3.09 -27.89 7.96
C PHE A 272 1.79 -28.68 8.21
N GLU A 273 1.44 -28.91 9.48
CA GLU A 273 0.23 -29.62 9.87
C GLU A 273 -1.04 -28.90 9.45
N GLU A 274 -1.05 -27.56 9.52
CA GLU A 274 -2.20 -26.75 9.07
C GLU A 274 -2.36 -26.85 7.55
N LEU A 275 -1.26 -26.76 6.78
CA LEU A 275 -1.30 -26.95 5.35
C LEU A 275 -1.82 -28.37 5.01
N GLU A 276 -1.30 -29.40 5.65
CA GLU A 276 -1.71 -30.78 5.43
C GLU A 276 -3.21 -31.00 5.72
N ARG A 277 -3.72 -30.38 6.78
CA ARG A 277 -5.15 -30.45 7.13
C ARG A 277 -6.03 -29.82 6.05
N VAL A 278 -5.60 -28.67 5.53
CA VAL A 278 -6.32 -27.95 4.47
C VAL A 278 -6.32 -28.73 3.14
N ILE A 279 -5.22 -29.44 2.83
CA ILE A 279 -5.13 -30.28 1.62
C ILE A 279 -6.02 -31.51 1.70
N ARG A 280 -6.23 -32.07 2.91
CA ARG A 280 -7.04 -33.28 3.12
C ARG A 280 -8.54 -32.98 3.26
N SER A 281 -8.94 -31.73 3.52
CA SER A 281 -10.35 -31.29 3.60
C SER A 281 -10.92 -30.98 2.21
#